data_1a33ca983babb2c26cc156b2a8b4d957
#
_entry.id   1a33ca983babb2c26cc156b2a8b4d957
#
_cell.length_a   1.000
_cell.length_b   1.000
_cell.length_c   1.000
_cell.angle_alpha   90.00
_cell.angle_beta   90.00
_cell.angle_gamma   90.00
#
_symmetry.space_group_name_H-M   'P 1'
#
loop_
_entity.id
_entity.type
_entity.pdbx_description
1 polymer ?
#
loop_
_entity_poly.entity_id
_entity_poly.type
_entity_poly.pdbx_seq_one_letter_code
_entity_poly.pdbx_strand_id
1 'polypeptide(L)'
;SAKYQATSPLESRIKISLWDQKAWLLNGAGEAVLEADVATGVPGKETPVGSFAILERLESKRSNRYGRYVGEDSRKVVVEKAWEHEGEPPEGTVYEGISMPYWMRLTWTGIGMHVGKFNKRTRSSFGCIRVFEKAQPLIFEKSQLGTPVEIVAESLVVMHGLR
;
A
#
# COMPACT_ATOMS: atom_id res chain seq x y z
N SER A 1 -19.95 -7.19 5.11
CA SER A 1 -20.83 -8.26 4.59
C SER A 1 -20.64 -9.54 5.38
N ALA A 2 -21.62 -10.46 5.27
CA ALA A 2 -21.57 -11.76 5.93
C ALA A 2 -20.38 -12.59 5.43
N LYS A 3 -20.07 -12.54 4.14
CA LYS A 3 -18.91 -13.23 3.56
C LYS A 3 -17.59 -12.69 4.09
N TYR A 4 -17.48 -11.40 4.26
CA TYR A 4 -16.31 -10.79 4.89
C TYR A 4 -16.15 -11.28 6.33
N GLN A 5 -17.21 -11.25 7.12
CA GLN A 5 -17.17 -11.68 8.52
C GLN A 5 -16.77 -13.15 8.64
N ALA A 6 -17.23 -14.01 7.73
CA ALA A 6 -16.93 -15.43 7.72
C ALA A 6 -15.52 -15.76 7.20
N THR A 7 -14.82 -14.80 6.58
CA THR A 7 -13.49 -15.04 6.01
C THR A 7 -12.43 -15.09 7.10
N SER A 8 -11.63 -16.16 7.10
CA SER A 8 -10.48 -16.31 8.00
C SER A 8 -9.21 -15.77 7.34
N PRO A 9 -8.30 -15.14 8.10
CA PRO A 9 -6.98 -14.76 7.58
C PRO A 9 -6.18 -15.93 7.00
N LEU A 10 -6.38 -17.13 7.50
CA LEU A 10 -5.70 -18.35 7.02
C LEU A 10 -6.03 -18.68 5.57
N GLU A 11 -7.23 -18.37 5.11
CA GLU A 11 -7.71 -18.73 3.77
C GLU A 11 -7.73 -17.55 2.80
N SER A 12 -7.46 -16.34 3.29
CA SER A 12 -7.59 -15.13 2.48
C SER A 12 -6.49 -15.00 1.42
N ARG A 13 -6.84 -14.30 0.34
CA ARG A 13 -5.92 -13.90 -0.73
C ARG A 13 -6.23 -12.48 -1.13
N ILE A 14 -5.24 -11.80 -1.68
CA ILE A 14 -5.40 -10.44 -2.20
C ILE A 14 -5.03 -10.45 -3.68
N LYS A 15 -5.87 -9.82 -4.51
CA LYS A 15 -5.57 -9.56 -5.91
C LYS A 15 -5.60 -8.06 -6.18
N ILE A 16 -4.65 -7.58 -6.96
CA ILE A 16 -4.52 -6.16 -7.31
C ILE A 16 -4.39 -6.04 -8.82
N SER A 17 -5.20 -5.17 -9.42
CA SER A 17 -5.10 -4.84 -10.84
C SER A 17 -4.55 -3.43 -11.00
N LEU A 18 -3.45 -3.31 -11.72
CA LEU A 18 -2.88 -2.00 -12.05
C LEU A 18 -3.77 -1.24 -13.03
N TRP A 19 -4.42 -1.96 -13.95
CA TRP A 19 -5.35 -1.35 -14.90
C TRP A 19 -6.57 -0.76 -14.21
N ASP A 20 -7.21 -1.57 -13.33
CA ASP A 20 -8.42 -1.15 -12.63
C ASP A 20 -8.13 -0.17 -11.48
N GLN A 21 -6.88 -0.10 -11.01
CA GLN A 21 -6.49 0.62 -9.78
C GLN A 21 -7.40 0.18 -8.62
N LYS A 22 -7.50 -1.12 -8.44
CA LYS A 22 -8.31 -1.77 -7.41
C LYS A 22 -7.61 -2.97 -6.80
N ALA A 23 -7.95 -3.24 -5.55
CA ALA A 23 -7.56 -4.44 -4.83
C ALA A 23 -8.82 -5.17 -4.36
N TRP A 24 -8.75 -6.48 -4.31
CA TRP A 24 -9.81 -7.35 -3.80
C TRP A 24 -9.25 -8.28 -2.74
N LEU A 25 -9.99 -8.40 -1.65
CA LEU A 25 -9.78 -9.46 -0.67
C LEU A 25 -10.69 -10.63 -1.05
N LEU A 26 -10.10 -11.81 -1.19
CA LEU A 26 -10.81 -13.03 -1.55
C LEU A 26 -10.86 -13.99 -0.36
N ASN A 27 -11.95 -14.73 -0.24
CA ASN A 27 -12.06 -15.84 0.72
C ASN A 27 -11.45 -17.13 0.15
N GLY A 28 -11.52 -18.23 0.90
CA GLY A 28 -10.99 -19.52 0.49
C GLY A 28 -11.66 -20.15 -0.73
N ALA A 29 -12.88 -19.74 -1.05
CA ALA A 29 -13.59 -20.14 -2.26
C ALA A 29 -13.22 -19.28 -3.49
N GLY A 30 -12.36 -18.27 -3.31
CA GLY A 30 -11.98 -17.35 -4.38
C GLY A 30 -13.00 -16.26 -4.66
N GLU A 31 -13.96 -16.07 -3.78
CA GLU A 31 -14.95 -15.01 -3.90
C GLU A 31 -14.42 -13.70 -3.37
N ALA A 32 -14.67 -12.59 -4.07
CA ALA A 32 -14.33 -11.25 -3.59
C ALA A 32 -15.28 -10.86 -2.44
N VAL A 33 -14.72 -10.64 -1.27
CA VAL A 33 -15.47 -10.24 -0.08
C VAL A 33 -15.29 -8.78 0.28
N LEU A 34 -14.30 -8.11 -0.32
CA LEU A 34 -14.05 -6.68 -0.20
C LEU A 34 -13.37 -6.18 -1.46
N GLU A 35 -13.81 -5.02 -1.95
CA GLU A 35 -13.17 -4.29 -3.05
C GLU A 35 -12.69 -2.95 -2.53
N ALA A 36 -11.50 -2.52 -2.93
CA ALA A 36 -10.93 -1.25 -2.50
C ALA A 36 -10.32 -0.50 -3.68
N ASP A 37 -10.49 0.81 -3.71
CA ASP A 37 -9.73 1.67 -4.61
C ASP A 37 -8.29 1.76 -4.11
N VAL A 38 -7.34 1.72 -5.05
CA VAL A 38 -5.92 1.87 -4.76
C VAL A 38 -5.28 2.87 -5.72
N ALA A 39 -4.11 3.38 -5.33
CA ALA A 39 -3.24 4.12 -6.22
C ALA A 39 -1.85 3.48 -6.18
N THR A 40 -1.37 3.07 -7.35
CA THR A 40 -0.08 2.41 -7.52
C THR A 40 0.98 3.36 -8.06
N GLY A 41 2.17 2.84 -8.38
CA GLY A 41 3.32 3.64 -8.78
C GLY A 41 3.14 4.41 -10.09
N VAL A 42 3.64 5.64 -10.10
CA VAL A 42 3.70 6.50 -11.30
C VAL A 42 4.63 5.90 -12.35
N PRO A 43 4.53 6.34 -13.64
CA PRO A 43 5.50 5.94 -14.66
C PRO A 43 6.94 6.19 -14.22
N GLY A 44 7.79 5.20 -14.40
CA GLY A 44 9.18 5.20 -13.94
C GLY A 44 9.37 4.66 -12.52
N LYS A 45 8.29 4.51 -11.75
CA LYS A 45 8.28 3.92 -10.39
C LYS A 45 7.08 2.98 -10.25
N GLU A 46 6.84 2.18 -11.27
CA GLU A 46 5.69 1.29 -11.33
C GLU A 46 5.71 0.25 -10.21
N THR A 47 4.53 -0.04 -9.69
CA THR A 47 4.36 -1.19 -8.81
C THR A 47 4.61 -2.47 -9.62
N PRO A 48 5.46 -3.39 -9.13
CA PRO A 48 5.77 -4.61 -9.88
C PRO A 48 4.58 -5.55 -9.98
N VAL A 49 4.47 -6.25 -11.10
CA VAL A 49 3.53 -7.37 -11.26
C VAL A 49 4.18 -8.66 -10.76
N GLY A 50 3.38 -9.62 -10.34
CA GLY A 50 3.85 -10.91 -9.91
C GLY A 50 3.07 -11.48 -8.73
N SER A 51 3.60 -12.56 -8.19
CA SER A 51 3.05 -13.24 -7.01
C SER A 51 3.91 -12.92 -5.80
N PHE A 52 3.29 -12.37 -4.78
CA PHE A 52 3.94 -11.95 -3.55
C PHE A 52 3.25 -12.59 -2.35
N ALA A 53 3.86 -12.44 -1.18
CA ALA A 53 3.24 -12.79 0.10
C ALA A 53 3.50 -11.65 1.08
N ILE A 54 2.63 -11.49 2.07
CA ILE A 54 2.85 -10.49 3.12
C ILE A 54 4.04 -10.92 3.96
N LEU A 55 5.09 -10.09 3.99
CA LEU A 55 6.36 -10.35 4.66
C LEU A 55 6.46 -9.68 6.03
N GLU A 56 5.70 -8.61 6.25
CA GLU A 56 5.74 -7.81 7.48
C GLU A 56 4.40 -7.09 7.62
N ARG A 57 3.93 -6.96 8.85
CA ARG A 57 2.67 -6.27 9.17
C ARG A 57 2.89 -5.34 10.35
N LEU A 58 2.57 -4.07 10.19
CA LEU A 58 2.68 -3.04 11.23
C LEU A 58 1.48 -2.11 11.15
N GLU A 59 0.79 -1.90 12.26
CA GLU A 59 -0.33 -0.93 12.28
C GLU A 59 0.15 0.50 12.05
N SER A 60 1.37 0.80 12.48
CA SER A 60 1.98 2.12 12.31
C SER A 60 3.40 1.95 11.79
N LYS A 61 3.69 2.60 10.67
CA LYS A 61 5.02 2.62 10.07
C LYS A 61 5.27 3.97 9.41
N ARG A 62 6.54 4.40 9.44
CA ARG A 62 7.00 5.57 8.68
C ARG A 62 8.08 5.15 7.69
N SER A 63 8.07 5.77 6.51
CA SER A 63 9.06 5.49 5.47
C SER A 63 10.46 5.92 5.92
N ASN A 64 11.45 5.06 5.71
CA ASN A 64 12.86 5.40 5.89
C ASN A 64 13.42 6.12 4.66
N ARG A 65 12.76 6.02 3.52
CA ARG A 65 13.23 6.52 2.23
C ARG A 65 12.56 7.83 1.83
N TYR A 66 11.26 7.92 2.01
CA TYR A 66 10.46 9.08 1.60
C TYR A 66 9.95 9.84 2.81
N GLY A 67 10.34 11.09 2.92
CA GLY A 67 9.98 11.93 4.04
C GLY A 67 10.46 13.35 3.82
N ARG A 68 10.55 14.09 4.90
CA ARG A 68 10.92 15.50 4.90
C ARG A 68 11.81 15.81 6.08
N TYR A 69 12.52 16.92 6.01
CA TYR A 69 13.23 17.48 7.16
C TYR A 69 12.38 18.58 7.78
N VAL A 70 12.13 18.45 9.06
CA VAL A 70 11.36 19.43 9.84
C VAL A 70 12.25 20.01 10.93
N GLY A 71 11.99 21.26 11.30
CA GLY A 71 12.69 21.89 12.41
C GLY A 71 12.45 21.11 13.70
N GLU A 72 13.52 20.82 14.44
CA GLU A 72 13.46 20.04 15.66
C GLU A 72 12.53 20.68 16.71
N ASP A 73 12.64 22.01 16.88
CA ASP A 73 11.83 22.75 17.83
C ASP A 73 10.56 23.33 17.21
N SER A 74 10.66 23.95 16.05
CA SER A 74 9.54 24.62 15.38
C SER A 74 8.55 23.67 14.73
N ARG A 75 8.99 22.44 14.40
CA ARG A 75 8.24 21.46 13.63
C ARG A 75 7.82 21.94 12.25
N LYS A 76 8.40 23.03 11.77
CA LYS A 76 8.16 23.55 10.42
C LYS A 76 8.97 22.77 9.40
N VAL A 77 8.37 22.54 8.24
CA VAL A 77 9.04 21.88 7.12
C VAL A 77 10.17 22.78 6.60
N VAL A 78 11.38 22.24 6.55
CA VAL A 78 12.57 22.90 6.00
C VAL A 78 12.88 22.37 4.61
N VAL A 79 12.81 21.03 4.43
CA VAL A 79 12.96 20.36 3.14
C VAL A 79 11.78 19.43 2.94
N GLU A 80 10.98 19.70 1.91
CA GLU A 80 9.75 18.95 1.63
C GLU A 80 10.03 17.54 1.12
N LYS A 81 11.06 17.38 0.28
CA LYS A 81 11.44 16.09 -0.31
C LYS A 81 12.85 15.73 0.10
N ALA A 82 12.97 15.08 1.28
CA ALA A 82 14.27 14.73 1.84
C ALA A 82 15.10 13.82 0.91
N TRP A 83 14.44 12.98 0.11
CA TRP A 83 15.14 12.05 -0.81
C TRP A 83 15.79 12.75 -2.02
N GLU A 84 15.45 14.00 -2.28
CA GLU A 84 16.08 14.84 -3.32
C GLU A 84 17.16 15.76 -2.73
N HIS A 85 17.28 15.82 -1.40
CA HIS A 85 18.26 16.66 -0.74
C HIS A 85 19.66 16.05 -0.85
N GLU A 86 20.61 16.86 -1.30
CA GLU A 86 22.01 16.47 -1.38
C GLU A 86 22.78 16.94 -0.14
N GLY A 87 23.71 16.10 0.32
CA GLY A 87 24.55 16.39 1.48
C GLY A 87 23.88 16.09 2.82
N GLU A 88 24.47 16.65 3.87
CA GLU A 88 24.00 16.45 5.23
C GLU A 88 22.60 17.04 5.46
N PRO A 89 21.81 16.46 6.39
CA PRO A 89 20.54 17.08 6.77
C PRO A 89 20.76 18.52 7.22
N PRO A 90 19.82 19.44 6.92
CA PRO A 90 19.93 20.82 7.39
C PRO A 90 20.06 20.86 8.91
N GLU A 91 20.93 21.76 9.41
CA GLU A 91 21.15 21.92 10.86
C GLU A 91 19.84 22.27 11.59
N GLY A 92 19.66 21.68 12.77
CA GLY A 92 18.45 21.90 13.58
C GLY A 92 17.20 21.21 13.06
N THR A 93 17.35 20.25 12.12
CA THR A 93 16.23 19.48 11.60
C THR A 93 16.31 18.02 12.03
N VAL A 94 15.12 17.36 12.02
CA VAL A 94 14.99 15.92 12.14
C VAL A 94 14.25 15.38 10.92
N TYR A 95 14.56 14.14 10.56
CA TYR A 95 13.87 13.45 9.48
C TYR A 95 12.48 12.99 9.95
N GLU A 96 11.48 13.25 9.13
CA GLU A 96 10.12 12.77 9.37
C GLU A 96 9.66 11.98 8.15
N GLY A 97 9.61 10.65 8.30
CA GLY A 97 9.16 9.76 7.24
C GLY A 97 7.66 9.85 7.00
N ILE A 98 7.24 9.64 5.75
CA ILE A 98 5.83 9.58 5.37
C ILE A 98 5.15 8.46 6.17
N SER A 99 4.00 8.77 6.78
CA SER A 99 3.19 7.80 7.51
C SER A 99 2.57 6.79 6.55
N MET A 100 2.67 5.51 6.90
CA MET A 100 2.14 4.38 6.12
C MET A 100 1.32 3.47 7.05
N PRO A 101 0.12 3.91 7.49
CA PRO A 101 -0.71 3.13 8.42
C PRO A 101 -1.14 1.79 7.81
N TYR A 102 -1.26 0.78 8.66
CA TYR A 102 -1.65 -0.58 8.29
C TYR A 102 -0.76 -1.16 7.19
N TRP A 103 0.54 -1.00 7.41
CA TRP A 103 1.60 -1.45 6.50
C TRP A 103 1.62 -2.98 6.36
N MET A 104 1.61 -3.43 5.11
CA MET A 104 1.82 -4.83 4.75
C MET A 104 2.90 -4.90 3.67
N ARG A 105 4.10 -5.34 4.05
CA ARG A 105 5.25 -5.42 3.16
C ARG A 105 5.09 -6.58 2.18
N LEU A 106 5.37 -6.33 0.91
CA LEU A 106 5.35 -7.33 -0.16
C LEU A 106 6.75 -7.68 -0.67
N THR A 107 7.70 -6.75 -0.59
CA THR A 107 9.08 -6.97 -1.03
C THR A 107 10.06 -6.40 -0.01
N TRP A 108 11.27 -6.97 0.01
CA TRP A 108 12.33 -6.42 0.85
C TRP A 108 12.96 -5.16 0.25
N THR A 109 12.61 -4.81 -0.99
CA THR A 109 12.99 -3.54 -1.62
C THR A 109 12.10 -2.36 -1.23
N GLY A 110 11.06 -2.60 -0.41
CA GLY A 110 10.24 -1.53 0.14
C GLY A 110 8.85 -1.36 -0.48
N ILE A 111 8.41 -2.31 -1.30
CA ILE A 111 7.05 -2.28 -1.85
C ILE A 111 6.08 -2.91 -0.84
N GLY A 112 4.97 -2.24 -0.61
CA GLY A 112 3.92 -2.75 0.26
C GLY A 112 2.60 -2.01 0.09
N MET A 113 1.59 -2.47 0.83
CA MET A 113 0.26 -1.88 0.88
C MET A 113 0.13 -1.08 2.18
N HIS A 114 -0.49 0.08 2.13
CA HIS A 114 -0.77 0.90 3.31
C HIS A 114 -1.87 1.92 3.01
N VAL A 115 -2.44 2.50 4.05
CA VAL A 115 -3.36 3.64 3.87
C VAL A 115 -2.60 4.81 3.25
N GLY A 116 -3.15 5.41 2.22
CA GLY A 116 -2.57 6.59 1.61
C GLY A 116 -3.63 7.46 0.95
N LYS A 117 -3.33 8.75 0.82
CA LYS A 117 -4.20 9.69 0.11
C LYS A 117 -3.92 9.59 -1.38
N PHE A 118 -4.98 9.62 -2.17
CA PHE A 118 -4.88 9.63 -3.63
C PHE A 118 -6.20 10.08 -4.25
N ASN A 119 -6.12 10.50 -5.50
CA ASN A 119 -7.29 10.74 -6.32
C ASN A 119 -7.67 9.44 -7.02
N LYS A 120 -8.97 9.15 -7.12
CA LYS A 120 -9.46 7.94 -7.77
C LYS A 120 -8.90 7.79 -9.19
N ARG A 121 -8.51 6.57 -9.55
CA ARG A 121 -8.03 6.17 -10.87
C ARG A 121 -6.73 6.83 -11.31
N THR A 122 -5.98 7.43 -10.42
CA THR A 122 -4.67 7.98 -10.74
C THR A 122 -3.55 7.22 -10.05
N ARG A 123 -2.51 6.88 -10.80
CA ARG A 123 -1.27 6.37 -10.23
C ARG A 123 -0.53 7.54 -9.59
N SER A 124 -0.19 7.43 -8.33
CA SER A 124 0.35 8.58 -7.59
C SER A 124 1.43 8.23 -6.56
N SER A 125 1.78 6.95 -6.42
CA SER A 125 2.81 6.53 -5.47
C SER A 125 4.19 6.39 -6.13
N PHE A 126 5.20 6.07 -5.31
CA PHE A 126 6.55 5.72 -5.78
C PHE A 126 6.80 4.21 -5.77
N GLY A 127 5.74 3.43 -6.03
CA GLY A 127 5.79 1.97 -6.11
C GLY A 127 4.88 1.27 -5.12
N CYS A 128 4.69 1.81 -3.91
CA CYS A 128 3.75 1.26 -2.94
C CYS A 128 2.30 1.33 -3.43
N ILE A 129 1.47 0.46 -2.89
CA ILE A 129 0.04 0.45 -3.15
C ILE A 129 -0.65 1.24 -2.03
N ARG A 130 -1.07 2.47 -2.34
CA ARG A 130 -1.88 3.27 -1.43
C ARG A 130 -3.31 2.79 -1.51
N VAL A 131 -3.88 2.41 -0.39
CA VAL A 131 -5.22 1.85 -0.31
C VAL A 131 -6.14 2.84 0.40
N PHE A 132 -7.40 2.90 -0.05
CA PHE A 132 -8.42 3.76 0.56
C PHE A 132 -8.49 3.52 2.06
N GLU A 133 -8.56 4.62 2.83
CA GLU A 133 -8.39 4.60 4.29
C GLU A 133 -9.41 3.74 5.06
N LYS A 134 -10.62 3.58 4.52
CA LYS A 134 -11.65 2.74 5.14
C LYS A 134 -11.51 1.26 4.78
N ALA A 135 -10.77 0.94 3.76
CA ALA A 135 -10.61 -0.43 3.26
C ALA A 135 -9.35 -1.12 3.81
N GLN A 136 -8.23 -0.43 3.89
CA GLN A 136 -6.97 -1.06 4.31
C GLN A 136 -7.03 -1.71 5.70
N PRO A 137 -7.64 -1.08 6.73
CA PRO A 137 -7.79 -1.74 8.03
C PRO A 137 -8.57 -3.05 7.94
N LEU A 138 -9.58 -3.13 7.08
CA LEU A 138 -10.39 -4.34 6.87
C LEU A 138 -9.61 -5.44 6.15
N ILE A 139 -8.78 -5.06 5.16
CA ILE A 139 -7.88 -5.99 4.48
C ILE A 139 -6.83 -6.50 5.47
N PHE A 140 -6.26 -5.60 6.26
CA PHE A 140 -5.26 -5.92 7.28
C PHE A 140 -5.83 -6.92 8.31
N GLU A 141 -7.05 -6.69 8.79
CA GLU A 141 -7.71 -7.57 9.76
C GLU A 141 -7.87 -9.01 9.25
N LYS A 142 -8.19 -9.16 7.96
CA LYS A 142 -8.44 -10.48 7.33
C LYS A 142 -7.23 -11.07 6.61
N SER A 143 -6.03 -10.58 6.90
CA SER A 143 -4.78 -11.08 6.34
C SER A 143 -3.77 -11.36 7.45
N GLN A 144 -2.70 -12.07 7.10
CA GLN A 144 -1.63 -12.44 8.03
C GLN A 144 -0.30 -12.54 7.30
N LEU A 145 0.79 -12.79 8.02
CA LEU A 145 2.07 -13.10 7.39
C LEU A 145 1.89 -14.31 6.48
N GLY A 146 2.39 -14.23 5.25
CA GLY A 146 2.27 -15.28 4.24
C GLY A 146 1.01 -15.21 3.39
N THR A 147 0.03 -14.37 3.69
CA THR A 147 -1.14 -14.20 2.83
C THR A 147 -0.70 -13.90 1.41
N PRO A 148 -1.16 -14.68 0.39
CA PRO A 148 -0.78 -14.45 -1.00
C PRO A 148 -1.35 -13.13 -1.53
N VAL A 149 -0.51 -12.40 -2.27
CA VAL A 149 -0.88 -11.16 -2.95
C VAL A 149 -0.44 -11.27 -4.41
N GLU A 150 -1.39 -11.26 -5.34
CA GLU A 150 -1.12 -11.29 -6.76
C GLU A 150 -1.37 -9.91 -7.36
N ILE A 151 -0.38 -9.38 -8.07
CA ILE A 151 -0.47 -8.10 -8.77
C ILE A 151 -0.41 -8.36 -10.25
N VAL A 152 -1.45 -7.94 -10.98
CA VAL A 152 -1.57 -8.12 -12.42
C VAL A 152 -1.67 -6.77 -13.14
N ALA A 153 -1.21 -6.72 -14.37
CA ALA A 153 -1.29 -5.49 -15.17
C ALA A 153 -2.68 -5.28 -15.77
N GLU A 154 -3.33 -6.38 -16.19
CA GLU A 154 -4.62 -6.34 -16.89
C GLU A 154 -5.80 -6.08 -15.96
N SER A 155 -6.96 -5.76 -16.56
CA SER A 155 -8.21 -5.62 -15.81
C SER A 155 -8.71 -6.98 -15.31
N LEU A 156 -8.96 -7.07 -14.01
CA LEU A 156 -9.61 -8.25 -13.41
C LEU A 156 -11.13 -8.17 -13.56
N VAL A 157 -11.68 -6.97 -13.63
CA VAL A 157 -13.12 -6.75 -13.84
C VAL A 157 -13.53 -7.21 -15.24
N VAL A 158 -12.80 -6.76 -16.28
CA VAL A 158 -13.13 -7.07 -17.68
C VAL A 158 -12.77 -8.51 -18.04
N MET A 159 -11.57 -8.98 -17.64
CA MET A 159 -11.04 -10.29 -18.03
C MET A 159 -11.56 -11.44 -17.19
N HIS A 160 -11.91 -11.20 -15.93
CA HIS A 160 -12.27 -12.25 -14.98
C HIS A 160 -13.62 -12.03 -14.28
N GLY A 161 -14.34 -10.95 -14.62
CA GLY A 161 -15.64 -10.64 -14.03
C GLY A 161 -15.62 -10.34 -12.53
N LEU A 162 -14.47 -9.94 -12.01
CA LEU A 162 -14.29 -9.70 -10.59
C LEU A 162 -14.91 -8.37 -10.18
N ARG A 163 -15.84 -8.41 -9.23
CA ARG A 163 -16.47 -7.22 -8.64
C ARG A 163 -16.89 -7.50 -7.20
#